data_840a1a29bbb06d7b1f1c7cd62ae3f2ee
#
_entry.id   840a1a29bbb06d7b1f1c7cd62ae3f2ee
#
_cell.length_a   1.000
_cell.length_b   1.000
_cell.length_c   1.000
_cell.angle_alpha   90.00
_cell.angle_beta   90.00
_cell.angle_gamma   90.00
#
_symmetry.space_group_name_H-M   'P 1'
#
loop_
_entity.id
_entity.type
_entity.pdbx_description
1 polymer ?
#
loop_
_entity_poly.entity_id
_entity_poly.type
_entity_poly.pdbx_seq_one_letter_code
_entity_poly.pdbx_strand_id
1 'polypeptide(L)'
;MAKIKPFKGVRPPKEFIEEVASRPYDVLNSQEARVEAEGNEKSLYHIIKPEIDFPEGTDEHDPAVYLKAAANFNNFQEKGWLVQDQKECYYVYAQTMNGKTQYGLVVGAYVPDYMNGTIKKHEL
;
A
#
# COMPACT_ATOMS: atom_id res chain seq x y z
N MET A 1 -26.24 5.05 -10.09
CA MET A 1 -25.59 4.22 -9.06
C MET A 1 -24.14 3.99 -9.45
N ALA A 2 -23.22 4.08 -8.49
CA ALA A 2 -21.81 3.83 -8.76
C ALA A 2 -21.55 2.37 -9.15
N LYS A 3 -20.68 2.19 -10.14
CA LYS A 3 -20.28 0.86 -10.61
C LYS A 3 -19.04 0.41 -9.87
N ILE A 4 -19.09 -0.78 -9.30
CA ILE A 4 -17.98 -1.40 -8.60
C ILE A 4 -17.70 -2.78 -9.17
N LYS A 5 -16.46 -3.26 -9.00
CA LYS A 5 -16.10 -4.63 -9.38
C LYS A 5 -15.07 -5.22 -8.42
N PRO A 6 -15.03 -6.54 -8.31
CA PRO A 6 -13.96 -7.21 -7.57
C PRO A 6 -12.66 -7.16 -8.35
N PHE A 7 -11.55 -7.44 -7.66
CA PHE A 7 -10.23 -7.50 -8.29
C PHE A 7 -9.34 -8.51 -7.55
N LYS A 8 -8.21 -8.83 -8.17
CA LYS A 8 -7.23 -9.72 -7.58
C LYS A 8 -6.21 -8.92 -6.79
N GLY A 9 -6.44 -8.79 -5.49
CA GLY A 9 -5.56 -8.03 -4.61
C GLY A 9 -4.21 -8.71 -4.40
N VAL A 10 -3.19 -7.90 -4.14
CA VAL A 10 -1.86 -8.38 -3.79
C VAL A 10 -1.68 -8.14 -2.28
N ARG A 11 -1.41 -9.22 -1.56
CA ARG A 11 -1.33 -9.19 -0.09
C ARG A 11 -0.18 -10.05 0.41
N PRO A 12 0.37 -9.74 1.60
CA PRO A 12 1.34 -10.64 2.21
C PRO A 12 0.67 -11.94 2.65
N PRO A 13 1.35 -13.10 2.51
CA PRO A 13 0.88 -14.32 3.12
C PRO A 13 0.91 -14.20 4.64
N LYS A 14 0.08 -14.98 5.30
CA LYS A 14 -0.12 -14.91 6.76
C LYS A 14 1.19 -14.92 7.55
N GLU A 15 2.16 -15.71 7.11
CA GLU A 15 3.46 -15.87 7.78
C GLU A 15 4.32 -14.62 7.76
N PHE A 16 4.08 -13.67 6.83
CA PHE A 16 4.88 -12.45 6.67
C PHE A 16 4.12 -11.17 6.99
N ILE A 17 2.85 -11.26 7.40
CA ILE A 17 2.00 -10.07 7.62
C ILE A 17 2.66 -9.06 8.56
N GLU A 18 3.19 -9.49 9.70
CA GLU A 18 3.76 -8.58 10.69
C GLU A 18 5.01 -7.86 10.16
N GLU A 19 5.81 -8.56 9.35
CA GLU A 19 7.03 -7.97 8.80
C GLU A 19 6.74 -7.00 7.64
N VAL A 20 5.71 -7.28 6.84
CA VAL A 20 5.37 -6.47 5.67
C VAL A 20 4.52 -5.26 6.05
N ALA A 21 3.58 -5.41 6.97
CA ALA A 21 2.64 -4.36 7.33
C ALA A 21 3.35 -3.08 7.79
N SER A 22 2.85 -1.94 7.33
CA SER A 22 3.39 -0.63 7.65
C SER A 22 2.27 0.36 7.94
N ARG A 23 2.64 1.50 8.52
CA ARG A 23 1.71 2.63 8.63
C ARG A 23 1.52 3.26 7.25
N PRO A 24 0.41 4.01 7.02
CA PRO A 24 0.22 4.75 5.77
C PRO A 24 1.40 5.70 5.47
N TYR A 25 1.70 5.89 4.20
CA TYR A 25 2.86 6.67 3.75
C TYR A 25 2.85 8.13 4.21
N ASP A 26 1.67 8.68 4.48
CA ASP A 26 1.48 10.10 4.80
C ASP A 26 1.51 10.41 6.29
N VAL A 27 1.64 9.40 7.16
CA VAL A 27 1.69 9.60 8.62
C VAL A 27 3.10 9.68 9.19
N LEU A 28 4.13 9.52 8.35
CA LEU A 28 5.52 9.60 8.77
C LEU A 28 6.38 10.16 7.65
N ASN A 29 7.51 10.77 8.04
CA ASN A 29 8.49 11.25 7.05
C ASN A 29 9.49 10.15 6.67
N SER A 30 10.38 10.43 5.73
CA SER A 30 11.35 9.46 5.23
C SER A 30 12.32 8.98 6.30
N GLN A 31 12.73 9.86 7.22
CA GLN A 31 13.64 9.48 8.29
C GLN A 31 12.98 8.52 9.27
N GLU A 32 11.73 8.78 9.63
CA GLU A 32 10.96 7.88 10.49
C GLU A 32 10.77 6.51 9.82
N ALA A 33 10.50 6.50 8.51
CA ALA A 33 10.37 5.26 7.75
C ALA A 33 11.68 4.47 7.73
N ARG A 34 12.84 5.13 7.59
CA ARG A 34 14.14 4.48 7.67
C ARG A 34 14.34 3.76 9.00
N VAL A 35 13.99 4.43 10.08
CA VAL A 35 14.14 3.86 11.42
C VAL A 35 13.22 2.65 11.59
N GLU A 36 11.97 2.76 11.19
CA GLU A 36 11.01 1.67 11.33
C GLU A 36 11.34 0.46 10.45
N ALA A 37 11.91 0.70 9.27
CA ALA A 37 12.28 -0.38 8.34
C ALA A 37 13.67 -0.95 8.61
N GLU A 38 14.42 -0.39 9.55
CA GLU A 38 15.79 -0.83 9.82
C GLU A 38 15.85 -2.31 10.14
N GLY A 39 16.69 -3.05 9.41
CA GLY A 39 16.83 -4.49 9.60
C GLY A 39 15.67 -5.33 9.08
N ASN A 40 14.67 -4.72 8.46
CA ASN A 40 13.51 -5.43 7.90
C ASN A 40 13.40 -5.22 6.38
N GLU A 41 13.98 -6.13 5.63
CA GLU A 41 13.93 -6.10 4.16
C GLU A 41 12.53 -6.35 3.58
N LYS A 42 11.62 -6.89 4.38
CA LYS A 42 10.24 -7.20 3.96
C LYS A 42 9.28 -6.05 4.23
N SER A 43 9.72 -4.98 4.85
CA SER A 43 8.85 -3.84 5.15
C SER A 43 8.26 -3.24 3.89
N LEU A 44 6.95 -2.99 3.90
CA LEU A 44 6.27 -2.34 2.79
C LEU A 44 6.79 -0.92 2.53
N TYR A 45 7.47 -0.31 3.49
CA TYR A 45 8.09 1.00 3.30
C TYR A 45 9.08 1.03 2.14
N HIS A 46 9.72 -0.10 1.81
CA HIS A 46 10.61 -0.17 0.65
C HIS A 46 9.86 0.03 -0.68
N ILE A 47 8.54 -0.11 -0.68
CA ILE A 47 7.70 0.10 -1.86
C ILE A 47 7.01 1.46 -1.79
N ILE A 48 6.41 1.82 -0.66
CA ILE A 48 5.62 3.07 -0.53
C ILE A 48 6.46 4.28 -0.16
N LYS A 49 7.67 4.07 0.39
CA LYS A 49 8.66 5.10 0.68
C LYS A 49 10.04 4.65 0.20
N PRO A 50 10.19 4.42 -1.11
CA PRO A 50 11.40 3.80 -1.65
C PRO A 50 12.66 4.66 -1.49
N GLU A 51 12.52 5.94 -1.18
CA GLU A 51 13.65 6.83 -0.89
C GLU A 51 14.49 6.36 0.30
N ILE A 52 13.95 5.49 1.17
CA ILE A 52 14.71 4.92 2.27
C ILE A 52 15.84 3.99 1.82
N ASP A 53 15.79 3.51 0.59
CA ASP A 53 16.84 2.67 -0.01
C ASP A 53 17.94 3.50 -0.66
N PHE A 54 17.87 4.82 -0.56
CA PHE A 54 18.84 5.77 -1.10
C PHE A 54 19.47 6.56 0.04
N PRO A 55 20.61 7.27 -0.22
CA PRO A 55 21.21 8.13 0.80
C PRO A 55 20.23 9.21 1.30
N GLU A 56 20.41 9.63 2.54
CA GLU A 56 19.64 10.73 3.10
C GLU A 56 19.79 11.98 2.22
N GLY A 57 18.69 12.73 2.09
CA GLY A 57 18.64 13.91 1.25
C GLY A 57 18.32 13.66 -0.21
N THR A 58 18.14 12.39 -0.60
CA THR A 58 17.68 12.06 -1.96
C THR A 58 16.26 12.58 -2.15
N ASP A 59 16.02 13.24 -3.29
CA ASP A 59 14.70 13.73 -3.64
C ASP A 59 13.74 12.55 -3.82
N GLU A 60 12.67 12.52 -3.05
CA GLU A 60 11.67 11.43 -3.11
C GLU A 60 10.95 11.37 -4.46
N HIS A 61 11.02 12.44 -5.26
CA HIS A 61 10.44 12.51 -6.60
C HIS A 61 11.43 12.22 -7.71
N ASP A 62 12.66 11.84 -7.38
CA ASP A 62 13.64 11.44 -8.38
C ASP A 62 13.14 10.20 -9.13
N PRO A 63 13.22 10.19 -10.49
CA PRO A 63 12.80 9.02 -11.27
C PRO A 63 13.43 7.71 -10.81
N ALA A 64 14.67 7.71 -10.31
CA ALA A 64 15.33 6.52 -9.80
C ALA A 64 14.61 5.94 -8.58
N VAL A 65 13.98 6.79 -7.75
CA VAL A 65 13.22 6.37 -6.58
C VAL A 65 11.95 5.62 -7.01
N TYR A 66 11.24 6.12 -8.01
CA TYR A 66 10.06 5.42 -8.56
C TYR A 66 10.42 4.08 -9.19
N LEU A 67 11.54 4.03 -9.92
CA LEU A 67 12.03 2.78 -10.50
C LEU A 67 12.38 1.77 -9.41
N LYS A 68 12.94 2.23 -8.30
CA LYS A 68 13.25 1.38 -7.16
C LYS A 68 11.97 0.79 -6.53
N ALA A 69 10.91 1.59 -6.41
CA ALA A 69 9.62 1.13 -5.92
C ALA A 69 9.08 -0.01 -6.78
N ALA A 70 9.11 0.15 -8.10
CA ALA A 70 8.65 -0.88 -9.03
C ALA A 70 9.49 -2.16 -8.91
N ALA A 71 10.81 -2.01 -8.83
CA ALA A 71 11.73 -3.14 -8.68
C ALA A 71 11.49 -3.88 -7.35
N ASN A 72 11.28 -3.13 -6.27
CA ASN A 72 10.99 -3.71 -4.96
C ASN A 72 9.65 -4.46 -4.97
N PHE A 73 8.63 -3.90 -5.60
CA PHE A 73 7.34 -4.56 -5.72
C PHE A 73 7.43 -5.90 -6.45
N ASN A 74 8.16 -5.93 -7.56
CA ASN A 74 8.40 -7.16 -8.31
C ASN A 74 9.20 -8.16 -7.48
N ASN A 75 10.24 -7.70 -6.79
CA ASN A 75 11.08 -8.55 -5.96
C ASN A 75 10.30 -9.17 -4.79
N PHE A 76 9.42 -8.40 -4.15
CA PHE A 76 8.56 -8.91 -3.07
C PHE A 76 7.65 -10.03 -3.57
N GLN A 77 7.13 -9.91 -4.79
CA GLN A 77 6.31 -10.96 -5.38
C GLN A 77 7.12 -12.20 -5.73
N GLU A 78 8.33 -12.04 -6.29
CA GLU A 78 9.22 -13.16 -6.59
C GLU A 78 9.60 -13.94 -5.33
N LYS A 79 9.81 -13.25 -4.23
CA LYS A 79 10.18 -13.87 -2.95
C LYS A 79 8.98 -14.40 -2.15
N GLY A 80 7.78 -14.16 -2.64
CA GLY A 80 6.57 -14.63 -1.96
C GLY A 80 6.19 -13.81 -0.73
N TRP A 81 6.75 -12.63 -0.55
CA TRP A 81 6.38 -11.72 0.54
C TRP A 81 5.06 -11.01 0.24
N LEU A 82 4.74 -10.86 -1.04
CA LEU A 82 3.44 -10.40 -1.53
C LEU A 82 2.95 -11.42 -2.55
N VAL A 83 1.68 -11.79 -2.46
CA VAL A 83 1.06 -12.76 -3.35
C VAL A 83 -0.25 -12.20 -3.88
N GLN A 84 -0.46 -12.31 -5.19
CA GLN A 84 -1.71 -11.92 -5.80
C GLN A 84 -2.74 -13.02 -5.61
N ASP A 85 -3.96 -12.64 -5.20
CA ASP A 85 -5.07 -13.58 -5.09
C ASP A 85 -5.42 -14.16 -6.48
N GLN A 86 -5.77 -15.44 -6.51
CA GLN A 86 -6.08 -16.14 -7.76
C GLN A 86 -7.48 -15.82 -8.27
N LYS A 87 -8.36 -15.39 -7.38
CA LYS A 87 -9.74 -15.04 -7.71
C LYS A 87 -9.98 -13.55 -7.47
N GLU A 88 -10.87 -12.97 -8.29
CA GLU A 88 -11.34 -11.62 -8.05
C GLU A 88 -12.21 -11.59 -6.80
N CYS A 89 -11.89 -10.68 -5.88
CA CYS A 89 -12.57 -10.56 -4.58
C CYS A 89 -12.90 -9.11 -4.26
N TYR A 90 -13.86 -8.91 -3.40
CA TYR A 90 -14.00 -7.69 -2.62
C TYR A 90 -13.26 -7.90 -1.31
N TYR A 91 -12.70 -6.83 -0.74
CA TYR A 91 -11.92 -6.94 0.49
C TYR A 91 -12.56 -6.13 1.60
N VAL A 92 -12.59 -6.70 2.78
CA VAL A 92 -13.01 -5.98 3.98
C VAL A 92 -11.76 -5.46 4.68
N TYR A 93 -11.69 -4.15 4.85
CA TYR A 93 -10.62 -3.50 5.58
C TYR A 93 -11.10 -3.20 6.99
N ALA A 94 -10.46 -3.78 7.98
CA ALA A 94 -10.79 -3.55 9.38
C ALA A 94 -9.65 -2.78 10.04
N GLN A 95 -9.99 -1.65 10.65
CA GLN A 95 -9.02 -0.81 11.35
C GLN A 95 -9.48 -0.61 12.78
N THR A 96 -8.62 -0.96 13.73
CA THR A 96 -8.92 -0.83 15.16
C THR A 96 -8.04 0.26 15.77
N MET A 97 -8.68 1.22 16.43
CA MET A 97 -8.02 2.29 17.15
C MET A 97 -8.79 2.59 18.43
N ASN A 98 -8.08 2.68 19.56
CA ASN A 98 -8.68 2.97 20.87
C ASN A 98 -9.82 2.01 21.23
N GLY A 99 -9.67 0.73 20.89
CA GLY A 99 -10.67 -0.30 21.18
C GLY A 99 -11.88 -0.31 20.25
N LYS A 100 -11.93 0.60 19.27
CA LYS A 100 -13.02 0.65 18.28
C LYS A 100 -12.53 0.15 16.94
N THR A 101 -13.32 -0.74 16.31
CA THR A 101 -13.03 -1.25 14.98
C THR A 101 -13.96 -0.63 13.96
N GLN A 102 -13.40 -0.06 12.91
CA GLN A 102 -14.14 0.40 11.74
C GLN A 102 -13.90 -0.55 10.59
N TYR A 103 -14.93 -0.81 9.81
CA TYR A 103 -14.87 -1.69 8.65
C TYR A 103 -15.12 -0.87 7.39
N GLY A 104 -14.31 -1.12 6.37
CA GLY A 104 -14.49 -0.54 5.05
C GLY A 104 -14.48 -1.63 3.99
N LEU A 105 -15.05 -1.32 2.85
CA LEU A 105 -15.06 -2.21 1.69
C LEU A 105 -14.10 -1.67 0.63
N VAL A 106 -13.16 -2.51 0.20
CA VAL A 106 -12.20 -2.18 -0.85
C VAL A 106 -12.66 -2.83 -2.14
N VAL A 107 -12.88 -2.03 -3.17
CA VAL A 107 -13.43 -2.46 -4.46
C VAL A 107 -12.76 -1.70 -5.60
N GLY A 108 -12.86 -2.24 -6.82
CA GLY A 108 -12.58 -1.48 -8.01
C GLY A 108 -13.74 -0.52 -8.28
N ALA A 109 -13.46 0.76 -8.50
CA ALA A 109 -14.47 1.77 -8.78
C ALA A 109 -14.32 2.27 -10.23
N TYR A 110 -15.46 2.54 -10.89
CA TYR A 110 -15.47 3.07 -12.23
C TYR A 110 -15.09 4.55 -12.20
N VAL A 111 -13.98 4.88 -12.82
CA VAL A 111 -13.38 6.22 -12.75
C VAL A 111 -14.33 7.35 -13.18
N PRO A 112 -15.12 7.23 -14.28
CA PRO A 112 -16.07 8.28 -14.65
C PRO A 112 -17.09 8.60 -13.55
N ASP A 113 -17.47 7.64 -12.72
CA ASP A 113 -18.38 7.88 -11.59
C ASP A 113 -17.76 8.79 -10.53
N TYR A 114 -16.44 8.75 -10.38
CA TYR A 114 -15.71 9.68 -9.52
C TYR A 114 -15.65 11.08 -10.14
N MET A 115 -15.39 11.15 -11.43
CA MET A 115 -15.23 12.43 -12.15
C MET A 115 -16.54 13.21 -12.25
N ASN A 116 -17.68 12.53 -12.42
CA ASN A 116 -18.99 13.16 -12.59
C ASN A 116 -19.76 13.39 -11.30
N GLY A 117 -19.20 13.00 -10.15
CA GLY A 117 -19.83 13.19 -8.84
C GLY A 117 -20.84 12.13 -8.44
N THR A 118 -21.02 11.05 -9.22
CA THR A 118 -21.84 9.91 -8.80
C THR A 118 -21.28 9.30 -7.51
N ILE A 119 -19.95 9.19 -7.42
CA ILE A 119 -19.27 8.89 -6.18
C ILE A 119 -18.96 10.21 -5.48
N LYS A 120 -19.50 10.41 -4.30
CA LYS A 120 -19.27 11.64 -3.54
C LYS A 120 -17.86 11.65 -2.98
N LYS A 121 -17.16 12.73 -3.21
CA LYS A 121 -15.82 12.91 -2.70
C LYS A 121 -15.85 13.25 -1.21
N HIS A 122 -15.04 12.55 -0.45
CA HIS A 122 -14.92 12.78 0.98
C HIS A 122 -14.02 13.98 1.30
N GLU A 123 -13.05 14.23 0.43
CA GLU A 123 -12.09 15.31 0.57
C GLU A 123 -12.43 16.47 -0.36
N LEU A 124 -12.10 17.67 0.09
CA LEU A 124 -12.27 18.90 -0.67
C LEU A 124 -11.04 19.25 -1.49
#